data_759e7a559a48286ca4e790c6b274340f
#
_entry.id   759e7a559a48286ca4e790c6b274340f
#
_cell.length_a   1.000
_cell.length_b   1.000
_cell.length_c   1.000
_cell.angle_alpha   90.00
_cell.angle_beta   90.00
_cell.angle_gamma   90.00
#
_symmetry.space_group_name_H-M   'P 1'
#
loop_
_entity.id
_entity.type
_entity.pdbx_description
1 polymer ?
#
loop_
_entity_poly.entity_id
_entity_poly.type
_entity_poly.pdbx_seq_one_letter_code
_entity_poly.pdbx_strand_id
1 'polypeptide(L)'
;MIYLDSAATSLLKPPSVVRATAMAMRTMASPGRGGHSAAMRAADTVFTCREAAEELFHVPEPERVVFTMNATHALNIAIHSLVSPGDPVVISGYEHNSVTRPLHALGAQVRVAESSLFEPEAAVSAFRRALPGAKAVVCTMVSNVFGYLLPVREIAELCAAAGVPLIVDASQAAGCVAFDAAELGAAFVAMPGHKGLLGPQGTGILLCFAQPKPLLCGGTGSQSVLQDMPEELPDRLEAGTHNVPGIAGLLAGIRYLSAQGVENIERRERRLAQRLTAQLRAEPRLEVFASPDPACQTAVLSVRCRDMDSELLAQKLAQYGIAVRAGLHCAPVAHRTAGTLETGTVRLSLSPFNTDAEIARTARVFHEILRTG
;
A
#
# COMPACT_ATOMS: atom_id res chain seq x y z
N MET A 1 1.43 -23.93 8.15
CA MET A 1 2.18 -22.67 8.27
C MET A 1 1.17 -21.57 8.59
N ILE A 2 1.42 -20.79 9.63
CA ILE A 2 0.67 -19.55 9.93
C ILE A 2 1.37 -18.41 9.21
N TYR A 3 0.67 -17.73 8.31
CA TYR A 3 1.25 -16.65 7.52
C TYR A 3 0.82 -15.29 8.09
N LEU A 4 1.80 -14.53 8.60
CA LEU A 4 1.64 -13.21 9.20
C LEU A 4 2.60 -12.18 8.56
N ASP A 5 2.80 -12.28 7.23
CA ASP A 5 3.61 -11.32 6.45
C ASP A 5 2.82 -10.71 5.28
N SER A 6 1.51 -10.47 5.47
CA SER A 6 0.61 -9.95 4.43
C SER A 6 0.95 -8.51 4.00
N ALA A 7 1.61 -7.72 4.86
CA ALA A 7 2.10 -6.39 4.50
C ALA A 7 3.24 -6.42 3.45
N ALA A 8 3.94 -7.57 3.29
CA ALA A 8 4.86 -7.78 2.17
C ALA A 8 4.10 -8.17 0.90
N THR A 9 3.25 -9.19 0.99
CA THR A 9 2.34 -9.64 -0.07
C THR A 9 1.28 -10.57 0.52
N SER A 10 0.06 -10.55 0.01
CA SER A 10 -0.93 -11.56 0.39
C SER A 10 -0.53 -12.92 -0.19
N LEU A 11 -0.28 -13.93 0.66
CA LEU A 11 0.00 -15.29 0.22
C LEU A 11 -1.29 -16.01 -0.17
N LEU A 12 -2.27 -16.00 0.74
CA LEU A 12 -3.58 -16.58 0.47
C LEU A 12 -4.40 -15.59 -0.35
N LYS A 13 -5.01 -16.11 -1.41
CA LYS A 13 -5.86 -15.35 -2.31
C LYS A 13 -7.19 -16.08 -2.50
N PRO A 14 -8.28 -15.35 -2.78
CA PRO A 14 -9.53 -15.98 -3.18
C PRO A 14 -9.30 -16.94 -4.37
N PRO A 15 -9.92 -18.11 -4.39
CA PRO A 15 -9.78 -19.06 -5.51
C PRO A 15 -10.18 -18.48 -6.87
N SER A 16 -11.06 -17.45 -6.88
CA SER A 16 -11.44 -16.68 -8.07
C SER A 16 -10.26 -15.96 -8.72
N VAL A 17 -9.32 -15.45 -7.92
CA VAL A 17 -8.11 -14.76 -8.41
C VAL A 17 -7.23 -15.70 -9.22
N VAL A 18 -6.95 -16.87 -8.65
CA VAL A 18 -6.11 -17.90 -9.31
C VAL A 18 -6.76 -18.37 -10.60
N ARG A 19 -8.07 -18.64 -10.58
CA ARG A 19 -8.83 -19.08 -11.76
C ARG A 19 -8.86 -18.00 -12.86
N ALA A 20 -9.12 -16.74 -12.51
CA ALA A 20 -9.17 -15.64 -13.47
C ALA A 20 -7.81 -15.43 -14.15
N THR A 21 -6.71 -15.43 -13.39
CA THR A 21 -5.36 -15.30 -13.94
C THR A 21 -5.04 -16.45 -14.90
N ALA A 22 -5.30 -17.70 -14.51
CA ALA A 22 -5.04 -18.87 -15.35
C ALA A 22 -5.92 -18.90 -16.63
N MET A 23 -7.18 -18.46 -16.52
CA MET A 23 -8.10 -18.35 -17.66
C MET A 23 -7.61 -17.29 -18.64
N ALA A 24 -7.22 -16.12 -18.17
CA ALA A 24 -6.70 -15.05 -19.01
C ALA A 24 -5.47 -15.50 -19.82
N MET A 25 -4.53 -16.21 -19.20
CA MET A 25 -3.35 -16.76 -19.89
C MET A 25 -3.70 -17.73 -21.02
N ARG A 26 -4.85 -18.40 -20.97
CA ARG A 26 -5.27 -19.39 -21.96
C ARG A 26 -6.15 -18.82 -23.08
N THR A 27 -6.87 -17.72 -22.80
CA THR A 27 -7.99 -17.29 -23.65
C THR A 27 -7.94 -15.84 -24.08
N MET A 28 -7.05 -15.03 -23.51
CA MET A 28 -6.93 -13.60 -23.81
C MET A 28 -5.63 -13.31 -24.56
N ALA A 29 -5.71 -12.38 -25.50
CA ALA A 29 -4.57 -11.86 -26.26
C ALA A 29 -4.24 -10.43 -25.77
N SER A 30 -3.47 -9.67 -26.56
CA SER A 30 -3.22 -8.25 -26.28
C SER A 30 -4.50 -7.46 -26.41
N PRO A 31 -4.87 -6.62 -25.42
CA PRO A 31 -5.97 -5.67 -25.56
C PRO A 31 -5.61 -4.62 -26.61
N GLY A 32 -6.62 -4.04 -27.27
CA GLY A 32 -6.43 -2.98 -28.23
C GLY A 32 -7.08 -3.29 -29.59
N ARG A 33 -6.42 -2.99 -30.72
CA ARG A 33 -7.01 -2.94 -32.05
C ARG A 33 -7.36 -4.29 -32.71
N GLY A 34 -7.12 -5.40 -32.05
CA GLY A 34 -7.48 -6.71 -32.58
C GLY A 34 -8.97 -6.96 -32.53
N GLY A 35 -9.65 -7.04 -33.68
CA GLY A 35 -11.09 -7.31 -33.75
C GLY A 35 -11.48 -8.78 -33.48
N HIS A 36 -10.55 -9.64 -33.10
CA HIS A 36 -10.83 -11.04 -32.79
C HIS A 36 -11.18 -11.25 -31.30
N SER A 37 -11.96 -12.30 -31.04
CA SER A 37 -12.59 -12.55 -29.75
C SER A 37 -11.62 -12.59 -28.55
N ALA A 38 -10.37 -13.03 -28.73
CA ALA A 38 -9.39 -13.09 -27.67
C ALA A 38 -8.86 -11.67 -27.27
N ALA A 39 -8.70 -10.76 -28.26
CA ALA A 39 -8.30 -9.38 -28.00
C ALA A 39 -9.47 -8.58 -27.36
N MET A 40 -10.71 -8.79 -27.87
CA MET A 40 -11.89 -8.17 -27.27
C MET A 40 -12.09 -8.57 -25.82
N ARG A 41 -11.98 -9.87 -25.50
CA ARG A 41 -12.05 -10.32 -24.09
C ARG A 41 -10.98 -9.68 -23.21
N ALA A 42 -9.79 -9.50 -23.73
CA ALA A 42 -8.72 -8.82 -22.98
C ALA A 42 -9.07 -7.36 -22.72
N ALA A 43 -9.52 -6.63 -23.74
CA ALA A 43 -9.94 -5.23 -23.62
C ALA A 43 -11.10 -5.06 -22.63
N ASP A 44 -12.15 -5.89 -22.76
CA ASP A 44 -13.29 -5.90 -21.83
C ASP A 44 -12.86 -6.18 -20.40
N THR A 45 -11.95 -7.13 -20.18
CA THR A 45 -11.44 -7.46 -18.84
C THR A 45 -10.64 -6.30 -18.22
N VAL A 46 -9.79 -5.65 -19.02
CA VAL A 46 -9.01 -4.49 -18.57
C VAL A 46 -9.93 -3.34 -18.20
N PHE A 47 -10.91 -3.03 -19.07
CA PHE A 47 -11.87 -1.96 -18.83
C PHE A 47 -12.75 -2.26 -17.60
N THR A 48 -13.31 -3.46 -17.48
CA THR A 48 -14.11 -3.87 -16.33
C THR A 48 -13.30 -3.82 -15.02
N CYS A 49 -11.98 -4.05 -15.07
CA CYS A 49 -11.14 -3.89 -13.87
C CYS A 49 -11.00 -2.41 -13.47
N ARG A 50 -10.99 -1.47 -14.44
CA ARG A 50 -11.00 -0.03 -14.14
C ARG A 50 -12.31 0.38 -13.49
N GLU A 51 -13.45 -0.04 -14.08
CA GLU A 51 -14.78 0.21 -13.52
C GLU A 51 -14.91 -0.33 -12.08
N ALA A 52 -14.44 -1.56 -11.83
CA ALA A 52 -14.48 -2.13 -10.50
C ALA A 52 -13.58 -1.38 -9.49
N ALA A 53 -12.46 -0.82 -9.92
CA ALA A 53 -11.60 0.01 -9.07
C ALA A 53 -12.17 1.43 -8.90
N GLU A 54 -12.77 1.99 -9.95
CA GLU A 54 -13.51 3.25 -9.91
C GLU A 54 -14.62 3.19 -8.86
N GLU A 55 -15.46 2.15 -8.90
CA GLU A 55 -16.54 1.91 -7.94
C GLU A 55 -16.00 1.74 -6.51
N LEU A 56 -14.94 0.90 -6.32
CA LEU A 56 -14.39 0.60 -5.01
C LEU A 56 -13.78 1.84 -4.31
N PHE A 57 -13.19 2.75 -5.07
CA PHE A 57 -12.46 3.92 -4.56
C PHE A 57 -13.18 5.25 -4.83
N HIS A 58 -14.39 5.21 -5.40
CA HIS A 58 -15.21 6.38 -5.75
C HIS A 58 -14.47 7.38 -6.66
N VAL A 59 -13.82 6.86 -7.70
CA VAL A 59 -13.12 7.69 -8.69
C VAL A 59 -14.16 8.27 -9.69
N PRO A 60 -14.06 9.53 -10.14
CA PRO A 60 -15.10 10.13 -11.00
C PRO A 60 -15.28 9.46 -12.38
N GLU A 61 -14.21 8.88 -12.92
CA GLU A 61 -14.17 8.31 -14.27
C GLU A 61 -13.21 7.12 -14.30
N PRO A 62 -13.53 5.98 -14.94
CA PRO A 62 -12.66 4.80 -14.97
C PRO A 62 -11.32 5.07 -15.67
N GLU A 63 -11.24 6.04 -16.59
CA GLU A 63 -9.99 6.44 -17.27
C GLU A 63 -8.93 6.98 -16.31
N ARG A 64 -9.35 7.50 -15.15
CA ARG A 64 -8.44 7.97 -14.09
C ARG A 64 -7.82 6.85 -13.27
N VAL A 65 -8.25 5.63 -13.49
CA VAL A 65 -7.65 4.42 -12.92
C VAL A 65 -6.58 3.92 -13.87
N VAL A 66 -5.31 4.12 -13.55
CA VAL A 66 -4.17 3.74 -14.38
C VAL A 66 -3.51 2.49 -13.81
N PHE A 67 -3.30 1.48 -14.64
CA PHE A 67 -2.58 0.28 -14.23
C PHE A 67 -1.06 0.50 -14.27
N THR A 68 -0.39 0.02 -13.24
CA THR A 68 1.05 0.09 -13.08
C THR A 68 1.62 -1.29 -12.74
N MET A 69 2.93 -1.46 -12.82
CA MET A 69 3.58 -2.71 -12.46
C MET A 69 3.49 -3.01 -10.94
N ASN A 70 3.44 -1.96 -10.13
CA ASN A 70 3.37 -2.01 -8.66
C ASN A 70 3.21 -0.59 -8.11
N ALA A 71 3.04 -0.43 -6.79
CA ALA A 71 2.95 0.89 -6.15
C ALA A 71 4.21 1.75 -6.34
N THR A 72 5.41 1.15 -6.40
CA THR A 72 6.65 1.91 -6.64
C THR A 72 6.61 2.61 -7.99
N HIS A 73 6.13 1.93 -9.04
CA HIS A 73 5.94 2.54 -10.36
C HIS A 73 4.91 3.68 -10.29
N ALA A 74 3.75 3.45 -9.64
CA ALA A 74 2.71 4.45 -9.45
C ALA A 74 3.23 5.71 -8.71
N LEU A 75 3.96 5.51 -7.60
CA LEU A 75 4.57 6.60 -6.82
C LEU A 75 5.63 7.37 -7.61
N ASN A 76 6.44 6.68 -8.44
CA ASN A 76 7.39 7.36 -9.31
C ASN A 76 6.67 8.24 -10.33
N ILE A 77 5.60 7.78 -10.98
CA ILE A 77 4.78 8.59 -11.89
C ILE A 77 4.25 9.83 -11.15
N ALA A 78 3.63 9.65 -9.98
CA ALA A 78 3.04 10.73 -9.20
C ALA A 78 4.10 11.77 -8.78
N ILE A 79 5.24 11.32 -8.25
CA ILE A 79 6.34 12.19 -7.79
C ILE A 79 6.93 12.96 -8.97
N HIS A 80 7.28 12.28 -10.07
CA HIS A 80 7.84 12.96 -11.27
C HIS A 80 6.84 13.90 -11.97
N SER A 81 5.53 13.71 -11.73
CA SER A 81 4.51 14.63 -12.25
C SER A 81 4.51 15.98 -11.53
N LEU A 82 4.78 16.00 -10.22
CA LEU A 82 4.63 17.17 -9.37
C LEU A 82 5.96 17.81 -8.93
N VAL A 83 7.04 17.01 -8.89
CA VAL A 83 8.32 17.40 -8.28
C VAL A 83 9.41 17.52 -9.35
N SER A 84 10.17 18.59 -9.27
CA SER A 84 11.38 18.85 -10.07
C SER A 84 12.63 18.87 -9.18
N PRO A 85 13.86 18.75 -9.74
CA PRO A 85 15.09 18.88 -8.97
C PRO A 85 15.13 20.16 -8.13
N GLY A 86 15.47 20.05 -6.85
CA GLY A 86 15.55 21.18 -5.92
C GLY A 86 14.24 21.61 -5.27
N ASP A 87 13.09 21.07 -5.69
CA ASP A 87 11.81 21.42 -5.10
C ASP A 87 11.71 20.97 -3.62
N PRO A 88 11.17 21.81 -2.73
CA PRO A 88 10.89 21.44 -1.36
C PRO A 88 9.66 20.53 -1.29
N VAL A 89 9.82 19.33 -0.73
CA VAL A 89 8.75 18.32 -0.58
C VAL A 89 8.62 17.93 0.87
N VAL A 90 7.40 17.89 1.38
CA VAL A 90 7.10 17.40 2.72
C VAL A 90 6.67 15.94 2.64
N ILE A 91 7.23 15.11 3.52
CA ILE A 91 6.84 13.69 3.66
C ILE A 91 6.50 13.39 5.11
N SER A 92 5.73 12.32 5.35
CA SER A 92 5.51 11.85 6.72
C SER A 92 6.77 11.22 7.32
N GLY A 93 6.83 11.11 8.65
CA GLY A 93 7.85 10.34 9.36
C GLY A 93 7.74 8.82 9.18
N TYR A 94 6.82 8.33 8.34
CA TYR A 94 6.51 6.89 8.24
C TYR A 94 6.61 6.35 6.81
N GLU A 95 7.26 7.08 5.89
CA GLU A 95 7.33 6.73 4.47
C GLU A 95 8.18 5.49 4.17
N HIS A 96 7.74 4.75 3.17
CA HIS A 96 8.47 3.65 2.56
C HIS A 96 9.55 4.15 1.59
N ASN A 97 10.57 3.34 1.31
CA ASN A 97 11.63 3.65 0.33
C ASN A 97 11.10 3.93 -1.09
N SER A 98 9.90 3.50 -1.43
CA SER A 98 9.25 3.84 -2.70
C SER A 98 8.89 5.33 -2.84
N VAL A 99 8.91 6.08 -1.73
CA VAL A 99 8.77 7.54 -1.68
C VAL A 99 10.12 8.23 -1.53
N THR A 100 10.90 7.80 -0.54
CA THR A 100 12.15 8.51 -0.19
C THR A 100 13.24 8.40 -1.25
N ARG A 101 13.35 7.23 -1.91
CA ARG A 101 14.37 7.02 -2.95
C ARG A 101 14.11 7.80 -4.23
N PRO A 102 12.89 7.86 -4.80
CA PRO A 102 12.62 8.72 -5.96
C PRO A 102 12.87 10.20 -5.65
N LEU A 103 12.45 10.69 -4.48
CA LEU A 103 12.70 12.08 -4.07
C LEU A 103 14.20 12.37 -3.94
N HIS A 104 14.97 11.44 -3.36
CA HIS A 104 16.43 11.56 -3.29
C HIS A 104 17.07 11.56 -4.69
N ALA A 105 16.64 10.64 -5.56
CA ALA A 105 17.17 10.53 -6.93
C ALA A 105 16.87 11.79 -7.77
N LEU A 106 15.73 12.44 -7.53
CA LEU A 106 15.38 13.73 -8.13
C LEU A 106 16.18 14.93 -7.55
N GLY A 107 16.87 14.75 -6.42
CA GLY A 107 17.51 15.85 -5.71
C GLY A 107 16.50 16.81 -5.06
N ALA A 108 15.32 16.35 -4.69
CA ALA A 108 14.32 17.13 -3.98
C ALA A 108 14.80 17.50 -2.56
N GLN A 109 14.37 18.67 -2.07
CA GLN A 109 14.64 19.12 -0.70
C GLN A 109 13.58 18.54 0.25
N VAL A 110 13.86 17.35 0.80
CA VAL A 110 12.89 16.63 1.63
C VAL A 110 12.85 17.21 3.05
N ARG A 111 11.63 17.55 3.50
CA ARG A 111 11.31 17.92 4.88
C ARG A 111 10.45 16.83 5.47
N VAL A 112 10.87 16.23 6.58
CA VAL A 112 10.12 15.17 7.25
C VAL A 112 9.22 15.78 8.31
N ALA A 113 7.92 15.58 8.19
CA ALA A 113 6.92 15.91 9.21
C ALA A 113 6.91 14.80 10.29
N GLU A 114 7.91 14.84 11.16
CA GLU A 114 8.06 13.86 12.24
C GLU A 114 7.00 14.07 13.33
N SER A 115 6.39 13.00 13.79
CA SER A 115 5.40 12.97 14.85
C SER A 115 5.54 11.70 15.68
N SER A 116 5.10 11.73 16.93
CA SER A 116 5.01 10.54 17.75
C SER A 116 4.13 9.48 17.11
N LEU A 117 4.45 8.22 17.37
CA LEU A 117 3.71 7.07 16.86
C LEU A 117 2.29 7.03 17.49
N PHE A 118 1.27 6.84 16.68
CA PHE A 118 -0.15 6.79 17.08
C PHE A 118 -0.72 8.08 17.69
N GLU A 119 -0.14 9.24 17.38
CA GLU A 119 -0.63 10.56 17.79
C GLU A 119 -1.08 11.38 16.56
N PRO A 120 -2.36 11.26 16.13
CA PRO A 120 -2.86 11.92 14.92
C PRO A 120 -2.71 13.45 14.96
N GLU A 121 -3.04 14.09 16.11
CA GLU A 121 -2.94 15.55 16.25
C GLU A 121 -1.47 16.04 16.15
N ALA A 122 -0.52 15.24 16.67
CA ALA A 122 0.90 15.55 16.53
C ALA A 122 1.35 15.45 15.07
N ALA A 123 0.82 14.46 14.32
CA ALA A 123 1.09 14.32 12.88
C ALA A 123 0.54 15.54 12.10
N VAL A 124 -0.73 15.91 12.30
CA VAL A 124 -1.33 17.10 11.66
C VAL A 124 -0.53 18.37 11.98
N SER A 125 -0.11 18.54 13.24
CA SER A 125 0.69 19.69 13.68
C SER A 125 2.08 19.69 13.02
N ALA A 126 2.71 18.53 12.84
CA ALA A 126 3.99 18.40 12.15
C ALA A 126 3.89 18.79 10.67
N PHE A 127 2.86 18.33 9.97
CA PHE A 127 2.59 18.74 8.59
C PHE A 127 2.34 20.24 8.48
N ARG A 128 1.52 20.81 9.37
CA ARG A 128 1.23 22.26 9.39
C ARG A 128 2.52 23.09 9.52
N ARG A 129 3.48 22.65 10.34
CA ARG A 129 4.78 23.34 10.49
C ARG A 129 5.69 23.19 9.28
N ALA A 130 5.68 22.02 8.62
CA ALA A 130 6.57 21.72 7.50
C ALA A 130 6.07 22.25 6.14
N LEU A 131 4.75 22.50 6.01
CA LEU A 131 4.06 22.82 4.77
C LEU A 131 4.43 24.15 4.11
N PRO A 132 4.74 25.26 4.83
CA PRO A 132 5.03 26.54 4.19
C PRO A 132 6.14 26.44 3.15
N GLY A 133 5.84 26.88 1.90
CA GLY A 133 6.75 26.85 0.76
C GLY A 133 7.01 25.47 0.18
N ALA A 134 6.27 24.44 0.58
CA ALA A 134 6.34 23.13 -0.04
C ALA A 134 5.75 23.14 -1.47
N LYS A 135 6.38 22.41 -2.38
CA LYS A 135 5.90 22.20 -3.75
C LYS A 135 4.90 21.04 -3.84
N ALA A 136 5.11 20.01 -3.03
CA ALA A 136 4.24 18.86 -2.94
C ALA A 136 4.33 18.22 -1.54
N VAL A 137 3.32 17.43 -1.19
CA VAL A 137 3.29 16.57 -0.01
C VAL A 137 3.17 15.13 -0.46
N VAL A 138 3.90 14.21 0.18
CA VAL A 138 3.68 12.77 0.04
C VAL A 138 3.40 12.20 1.42
N CYS A 139 2.29 11.48 1.57
CA CYS A 139 1.89 10.89 2.84
C CYS A 139 1.44 9.44 2.66
N THR A 140 2.09 8.50 3.36
CA THR A 140 1.53 7.15 3.47
C THR A 140 0.27 7.18 4.32
N MET A 141 -0.78 6.47 3.87
CA MET A 141 -2.03 6.37 4.65
C MET A 141 -1.85 5.44 5.85
N VAL A 142 -1.06 4.37 5.69
CA VAL A 142 -0.79 3.39 6.74
C VAL A 142 0.69 3.04 6.75
N SER A 143 1.34 3.19 7.89
CA SER A 143 2.73 2.74 8.07
C SER A 143 2.85 1.23 7.85
N ASN A 144 3.70 0.83 6.91
CA ASN A 144 3.97 -0.59 6.64
C ASN A 144 4.76 -1.28 7.76
N VAL A 145 5.26 -0.55 8.74
CA VAL A 145 5.99 -1.07 9.90
C VAL A 145 5.07 -1.23 11.10
N PHE A 146 4.34 -0.17 11.45
CA PHE A 146 3.61 -0.08 12.72
C PHE A 146 2.10 -0.21 12.55
N GLY A 147 1.59 -0.21 11.31
CA GLY A 147 0.15 -0.20 11.06
C GLY A 147 -0.53 1.10 11.47
N TYR A 148 0.24 2.14 11.80
CA TYR A 148 -0.30 3.44 12.14
C TYR A 148 -1.09 4.02 10.97
N LEU A 149 -2.38 4.25 11.19
CA LEU A 149 -3.28 4.93 10.26
C LEU A 149 -3.10 6.44 10.47
N LEU A 150 -2.41 7.09 9.54
CA LEU A 150 -2.17 8.52 9.58
C LEU A 150 -3.45 9.30 9.28
N PRO A 151 -3.61 10.51 9.84
CA PRO A 151 -4.78 11.39 9.63
C PRO A 151 -4.73 12.07 8.25
N VAL A 152 -4.83 11.26 7.18
CA VAL A 152 -4.61 11.72 5.79
C VAL A 152 -5.69 12.73 5.37
N ARG A 153 -6.93 12.63 5.89
CA ARG A 153 -8.01 13.57 5.59
C ARG A 153 -7.64 14.98 6.09
N GLU A 154 -7.24 15.11 7.35
CA GLU A 154 -6.85 16.39 7.94
C GLU A 154 -5.57 16.94 7.29
N ILE A 155 -4.64 16.08 6.90
CA ILE A 155 -3.44 16.47 6.15
C ILE A 155 -3.84 16.99 4.76
N ALA A 156 -4.79 16.35 4.09
CA ALA A 156 -5.31 16.77 2.79
C ALA A 156 -6.00 18.15 2.87
N GLU A 157 -6.78 18.39 3.91
CA GLU A 157 -7.39 19.70 4.18
C GLU A 157 -6.34 20.80 4.35
N LEU A 158 -5.25 20.52 5.09
CA LEU A 158 -4.11 21.45 5.19
C LEU A 158 -3.44 21.72 3.84
N CYS A 159 -3.25 20.68 3.04
CA CYS A 159 -2.66 20.78 1.71
C CYS A 159 -3.55 21.62 0.79
N ALA A 160 -4.86 21.36 0.77
CA ALA A 160 -5.83 22.12 -0.02
C ALA A 160 -5.87 23.60 0.37
N ALA A 161 -5.89 23.90 1.67
CA ALA A 161 -5.86 25.27 2.18
C ALA A 161 -4.59 26.03 1.81
N ALA A 162 -3.47 25.31 1.66
CA ALA A 162 -2.18 25.88 1.25
C ALA A 162 -1.96 25.88 -0.29
N GLY A 163 -2.86 25.29 -1.08
CA GLY A 163 -2.70 25.12 -2.51
C GLY A 163 -1.54 24.19 -2.90
N VAL A 164 -1.17 23.23 -2.02
CA VAL A 164 -0.07 22.29 -2.21
C VAL A 164 -0.64 20.92 -2.57
N PRO A 165 -0.26 20.31 -3.72
CA PRO A 165 -0.77 19.00 -4.11
C PRO A 165 -0.28 17.89 -3.18
N LEU A 166 -1.16 16.93 -2.89
CA LEU A 166 -0.91 15.75 -2.06
C LEU A 166 -0.82 14.49 -2.93
N ILE A 167 0.19 13.66 -2.67
CA ILE A 167 0.29 12.28 -3.13
C ILE A 167 0.05 11.36 -1.94
N VAL A 168 -0.86 10.40 -2.08
CA VAL A 168 -1.16 9.41 -1.03
C VAL A 168 -0.58 8.05 -1.43
N ASP A 169 0.27 7.48 -0.57
CA ASP A 169 0.64 6.07 -0.65
C ASP A 169 -0.37 5.22 0.13
N ALA A 170 -1.30 4.59 -0.59
CA ALA A 170 -2.31 3.70 -0.03
C ALA A 170 -1.87 2.22 -0.04
N SER A 171 -0.57 1.94 -0.11
CA SER A 171 -0.04 0.57 -0.27
C SER A 171 -0.42 -0.41 0.86
N GLN A 172 -0.74 0.09 2.03
CA GLN A 172 -1.18 -0.73 3.17
C GLN A 172 -2.65 -0.47 3.53
N ALA A 173 -3.29 0.51 2.87
CA ALA A 173 -4.68 0.86 3.11
C ALA A 173 -5.63 0.19 2.11
N ALA A 174 -5.28 0.19 0.82
CA ALA A 174 -6.16 -0.32 -0.24
C ALA A 174 -6.57 -1.78 0.02
N GLY A 175 -7.89 -2.00 0.20
CA GLY A 175 -8.49 -3.28 0.52
C GLY A 175 -8.46 -3.70 2.00
N CYS A 176 -7.80 -2.91 2.88
CA CYS A 176 -7.69 -3.14 4.32
C CYS A 176 -8.35 -2.04 5.16
N VAL A 177 -8.50 -0.84 4.58
CA VAL A 177 -9.15 0.32 5.18
C VAL A 177 -10.10 0.89 4.15
N ALA A 178 -11.33 1.19 4.55
CA ALA A 178 -12.29 1.86 3.68
C ALA A 178 -11.95 3.35 3.58
N PHE A 179 -11.84 3.86 2.36
CA PHE A 179 -11.65 5.29 2.09
C PHE A 179 -12.25 5.67 0.73
N ASP A 180 -12.68 6.91 0.63
CA ASP A 180 -13.11 7.55 -0.60
C ASP A 180 -11.95 8.37 -1.18
N ALA A 181 -11.46 7.97 -2.36
CA ALA A 181 -10.31 8.63 -2.96
C ALA A 181 -10.65 10.03 -3.50
N ALA A 182 -11.89 10.27 -3.93
CA ALA A 182 -12.33 11.58 -4.39
C ALA A 182 -12.43 12.57 -3.23
N GLU A 183 -12.96 12.13 -2.07
CA GLU A 183 -13.05 12.95 -0.87
C GLU A 183 -11.70 13.30 -0.24
N LEU A 184 -10.64 12.51 -0.51
CA LEU A 184 -9.31 12.83 -0.01
C LEU A 184 -8.73 14.11 -0.63
N GLY A 185 -9.20 14.56 -1.81
CA GLY A 185 -8.65 15.73 -2.48
C GLY A 185 -7.16 15.61 -2.86
N ALA A 186 -6.64 14.38 -2.92
CA ALA A 186 -5.27 14.12 -3.32
C ALA A 186 -5.10 14.27 -4.83
N ALA A 187 -3.93 14.75 -5.29
CA ALA A 187 -3.59 14.78 -6.71
C ALA A 187 -3.42 13.36 -7.29
N PHE A 188 -2.85 12.46 -6.49
CA PHE A 188 -2.62 11.06 -6.86
C PHE A 188 -2.76 10.14 -5.64
N VAL A 189 -3.32 8.93 -5.88
CA VAL A 189 -3.35 7.84 -4.89
C VAL A 189 -2.74 6.59 -5.50
N ALA A 190 -1.69 6.05 -4.90
CA ALA A 190 -0.92 4.92 -5.41
C ALA A 190 -1.11 3.67 -4.55
N MET A 191 -1.27 2.49 -5.18
CA MET A 191 -1.46 1.23 -4.46
C MET A 191 -0.99 0.01 -5.25
N PRO A 192 -0.52 -1.07 -4.59
CA PRO A 192 -0.17 -2.33 -5.23
C PRO A 192 -1.38 -3.25 -5.32
N GLY A 193 -1.47 -4.04 -6.38
CA GLY A 193 -2.54 -5.04 -6.51
C GLY A 193 -2.35 -6.29 -5.64
N HIS A 194 -1.13 -6.58 -5.19
CA HIS A 194 -0.78 -7.85 -4.57
C HIS A 194 -0.84 -7.91 -3.04
N LYS A 195 -1.23 -6.82 -2.38
CA LYS A 195 -1.42 -6.75 -0.92
C LYS A 195 -2.91 -6.86 -0.58
N GLY A 196 -3.49 -5.83 0.04
CA GLY A 196 -4.89 -5.84 0.45
C GLY A 196 -5.89 -5.99 -0.70
N LEU A 197 -5.54 -5.60 -1.93
CA LEU A 197 -6.38 -5.84 -3.11
C LEU A 197 -6.42 -7.32 -3.56
N LEU A 198 -5.65 -8.21 -2.94
CA LEU A 198 -5.63 -9.66 -3.13
C LEU A 198 -5.32 -10.11 -4.57
N GLY A 199 -4.87 -9.21 -5.44
CA GLY A 199 -4.48 -9.50 -6.81
C GLY A 199 -3.08 -10.15 -6.92
N PRO A 200 -2.64 -10.52 -8.12
CA PRO A 200 -1.30 -11.04 -8.37
C PRO A 200 -0.21 -9.99 -8.19
N GLN A 201 1.03 -10.44 -7.91
CA GLN A 201 2.22 -9.60 -8.04
C GLN A 201 2.37 -9.11 -9.49
N GLY A 202 3.08 -7.98 -9.68
CA GLY A 202 3.23 -7.36 -11.00
C GLY A 202 1.98 -6.58 -11.43
N THR A 203 1.14 -6.18 -10.47
CA THR A 203 -0.01 -5.29 -10.65
C THR A 203 0.00 -4.16 -9.62
N GLY A 204 -0.45 -2.99 -10.04
CA GLY A 204 -0.66 -1.82 -9.20
C GLY A 204 -1.65 -0.87 -9.85
N ILE A 205 -2.11 0.11 -9.12
CA ILE A 205 -3.04 1.14 -9.55
C ILE A 205 -2.49 2.50 -9.14
N LEU A 206 -2.62 3.47 -10.04
CA LEU A 206 -2.52 4.90 -9.76
C LEU A 206 -3.86 5.54 -10.07
N LEU A 207 -4.48 6.17 -9.08
CA LEU A 207 -5.66 7.01 -9.26
C LEU A 207 -5.18 8.44 -9.53
N CYS A 208 -5.64 9.04 -10.64
CA CYS A 208 -5.17 10.33 -11.14
C CYS A 208 -6.28 11.39 -11.01
N PHE A 209 -6.14 12.32 -10.07
CA PHE A 209 -7.03 13.49 -9.92
C PHE A 209 -6.39 14.77 -10.46
N ALA A 210 -5.09 14.73 -10.76
CA ALA A 210 -4.34 15.79 -11.44
C ALA A 210 -3.75 15.25 -12.75
N GLN A 211 -3.29 16.15 -13.61
CA GLN A 211 -2.66 15.81 -14.89
C GLN A 211 -1.27 15.20 -14.64
N PRO A 212 -1.03 13.94 -15.00
CA PRO A 212 0.27 13.30 -14.80
C PRO A 212 1.23 13.55 -15.95
N LYS A 213 2.53 13.36 -15.67
CA LYS A 213 3.57 13.24 -16.69
C LYS A 213 3.91 11.77 -16.93
N PRO A 214 4.10 11.35 -18.19
CA PRO A 214 4.54 9.99 -18.49
C PRO A 214 5.97 9.77 -17.93
N LEU A 215 6.15 8.63 -17.24
CA LEU A 215 7.46 8.18 -16.80
C LEU A 215 8.14 7.30 -17.86
N LEU A 216 7.33 6.53 -18.57
CA LEU A 216 7.74 5.67 -19.67
C LEU A 216 7.05 6.15 -20.95
N CYS A 217 7.82 6.24 -22.04
CA CYS A 217 7.31 6.58 -23.36
C CYS A 217 7.36 5.33 -24.25
N GLY A 218 6.29 5.10 -25.02
CA GLY A 218 6.20 3.93 -25.92
C GLY A 218 4.85 3.80 -26.56
N GLY A 219 4.62 2.71 -27.27
CA GLY A 219 3.34 2.45 -27.93
C GLY A 219 2.23 2.17 -26.90
N THR A 220 1.07 2.82 -27.11
CA THR A 220 -0.12 2.67 -26.26
C THR A 220 -1.26 1.98 -27.00
N GLY A 221 -1.09 1.75 -28.30
CA GLY A 221 -2.16 1.22 -29.18
C GLY A 221 -3.08 2.28 -29.76
N SER A 222 -3.00 3.53 -29.31
CA SER A 222 -3.73 4.70 -29.85
C SER A 222 -2.78 5.74 -30.41
N GLN A 223 -3.31 6.66 -31.25
CA GLN A 223 -2.62 7.86 -31.77
C GLN A 223 -1.20 7.59 -32.34
N SER A 224 -1.00 6.46 -33.04
CA SER A 224 0.31 5.95 -33.48
C SER A 224 1.11 6.86 -34.39
N VAL A 225 0.49 7.90 -34.96
CA VAL A 225 1.15 8.91 -35.84
C VAL A 225 1.89 9.96 -35.03
N LEU A 226 1.47 10.21 -33.77
CA LEU A 226 2.11 11.20 -32.90
C LEU A 226 3.39 10.62 -32.31
N GLN A 227 4.43 11.48 -32.20
CA GLN A 227 5.68 11.14 -31.53
C GLN A 227 5.59 11.33 -30.01
N ASP A 228 4.75 12.26 -29.59
CA ASP A 228 4.48 12.47 -28.17
C ASP A 228 3.50 11.42 -27.62
N MET A 229 3.58 11.17 -26.31
CA MET A 229 2.59 10.34 -25.64
C MET A 229 1.20 10.99 -25.71
N PRO A 230 0.11 10.20 -25.84
CA PRO A 230 -1.25 10.74 -25.80
C PRO A 230 -1.48 11.67 -24.61
N GLU A 231 -2.41 12.60 -24.74
CA GLU A 231 -2.78 13.48 -23.63
C GLU A 231 -3.82 12.85 -22.71
N GLU A 232 -4.63 11.95 -23.26
CA GLU A 232 -5.73 11.31 -22.57
C GLU A 232 -5.25 10.15 -21.69
N LEU A 233 -5.88 10.03 -20.52
CA LEU A 233 -5.76 8.85 -19.66
C LEU A 233 -6.70 7.74 -20.19
N PRO A 234 -6.31 6.50 -19.99
CA PRO A 234 -5.10 5.99 -19.34
C PRO A 234 -3.88 5.90 -20.26
N ASP A 235 -4.03 6.08 -21.57
CA ASP A 235 -3.02 5.85 -22.60
C ASP A 235 -1.74 6.66 -22.37
N ARG A 236 -1.88 7.87 -21.81
CA ARG A 236 -0.74 8.73 -21.44
C ARG A 236 0.29 8.04 -20.56
N LEU A 237 -0.13 7.11 -19.69
CA LEU A 237 0.72 6.47 -18.70
C LEU A 237 0.94 4.97 -18.93
N GLU A 238 0.17 4.37 -19.82
CA GLU A 238 0.17 2.93 -20.03
C GLU A 238 0.89 2.53 -21.31
N ALA A 239 2.18 2.89 -21.40
CA ALA A 239 3.03 2.48 -22.50
C ALA A 239 3.37 0.99 -22.44
N GLY A 240 3.26 0.30 -23.57
CA GLY A 240 3.61 -1.11 -23.72
C GLY A 240 2.44 -2.08 -23.59
N THR A 241 2.73 -3.37 -23.55
CA THR A 241 1.69 -4.41 -23.44
C THR A 241 1.34 -4.66 -21.96
N HIS A 242 0.06 -4.56 -21.65
CA HIS A 242 -0.44 -4.77 -20.30
C HIS A 242 -0.28 -6.20 -19.80
N ASN A 243 -0.16 -6.34 -18.48
CA ASN A 243 -0.25 -7.61 -17.76
C ASN A 243 -1.71 -8.07 -17.65
N VAL A 244 -2.32 -8.44 -18.79
CA VAL A 244 -3.73 -8.87 -18.83
C VAL A 244 -4.04 -10.00 -17.84
N PRO A 245 -3.23 -11.06 -17.71
CA PRO A 245 -3.49 -12.10 -16.71
C PRO A 245 -3.47 -11.56 -15.27
N GLY A 246 -2.54 -10.66 -14.97
CA GLY A 246 -2.48 -10.00 -13.66
C GLY A 246 -3.71 -9.12 -13.39
N ILE A 247 -4.14 -8.34 -14.39
CA ILE A 247 -5.33 -7.47 -14.29
C ILE A 247 -6.61 -8.31 -14.12
N ALA A 248 -6.74 -9.44 -14.84
CA ALA A 248 -7.86 -10.35 -14.64
C ALA A 248 -7.91 -10.92 -13.20
N GLY A 249 -6.76 -11.26 -12.64
CA GLY A 249 -6.65 -11.66 -11.23
C GLY A 249 -6.97 -10.51 -10.27
N LEU A 250 -6.51 -9.30 -10.55
CA LEU A 250 -6.79 -8.10 -9.77
C LEU A 250 -8.30 -7.78 -9.75
N LEU A 251 -8.96 -7.84 -10.91
CA LEU A 251 -10.43 -7.70 -11.00
C LEU A 251 -11.15 -8.70 -10.09
N ALA A 252 -10.71 -9.95 -10.08
CA ALA A 252 -11.30 -10.96 -9.21
C ALA A 252 -11.04 -10.68 -7.72
N GLY A 253 -9.90 -10.09 -7.38
CA GLY A 253 -9.58 -9.61 -6.02
C GLY A 253 -10.48 -8.46 -5.59
N ILE A 254 -10.60 -7.42 -6.43
CA ILE A 254 -11.46 -6.25 -6.18
C ILE A 254 -12.92 -6.70 -6.01
N ARG A 255 -13.45 -7.53 -6.90
CA ARG A 255 -14.83 -8.08 -6.76
C ARG A 255 -15.04 -8.87 -5.48
N TYR A 256 -14.02 -9.60 -5.03
CA TYR A 256 -14.08 -10.28 -3.73
C TYR A 256 -14.21 -9.28 -2.59
N LEU A 257 -13.41 -8.20 -2.60
CA LEU A 257 -13.46 -7.14 -1.59
C LEU A 257 -14.82 -6.44 -1.57
N SER A 258 -15.35 -6.06 -2.74
CA SER A 258 -16.68 -5.43 -2.85
C SER A 258 -17.77 -6.36 -2.31
N ALA A 259 -17.70 -7.65 -2.61
CA ALA A 259 -18.67 -8.64 -2.12
C ALA A 259 -18.59 -8.90 -0.61
N GLN A 260 -17.41 -8.79 0.01
CA GLN A 260 -17.24 -8.94 1.46
C GLN A 260 -17.51 -7.64 2.24
N GLY A 261 -17.32 -6.49 1.59
CA GLY A 261 -17.26 -5.16 2.20
C GLY A 261 -15.90 -4.91 2.87
N VAL A 262 -15.20 -3.85 2.45
CA VAL A 262 -13.87 -3.50 3.00
C VAL A 262 -13.95 -3.24 4.50
N GLU A 263 -15.01 -2.59 4.98
CA GLU A 263 -15.24 -2.31 6.41
C GLU A 263 -15.40 -3.59 7.25
N ASN A 264 -15.97 -4.65 6.67
CA ASN A 264 -16.08 -5.95 7.34
C ASN A 264 -14.71 -6.63 7.46
N ILE A 265 -13.90 -6.52 6.41
CA ILE A 265 -12.52 -7.01 6.39
C ILE A 265 -11.69 -6.24 7.42
N GLU A 266 -11.74 -4.93 7.41
CA GLU A 266 -11.04 -4.05 8.35
C GLU A 266 -11.38 -4.40 9.80
N ARG A 267 -12.68 -4.48 10.13
CA ARG A 267 -13.14 -4.85 11.48
C ARG A 267 -12.62 -6.21 11.92
N ARG A 268 -12.65 -7.20 11.03
CA ARG A 268 -12.15 -8.54 11.31
C ARG A 268 -10.65 -8.53 11.57
N GLU A 269 -9.87 -7.94 10.69
CA GLU A 269 -8.41 -7.87 10.80
C GLU A 269 -7.99 -7.10 12.06
N ARG A 270 -8.62 -5.96 12.32
CA ARG A 270 -8.36 -5.15 13.52
C ARG A 270 -8.66 -5.92 14.80
N ARG A 271 -9.79 -6.65 14.87
CA ARG A 271 -10.13 -7.50 16.01
C ARG A 271 -9.07 -8.57 16.26
N LEU A 272 -8.57 -9.23 15.23
CA LEU A 272 -7.53 -10.25 15.34
C LEU A 272 -6.20 -9.64 15.82
N ALA A 273 -5.83 -8.47 15.30
CA ALA A 273 -4.63 -7.75 15.71
C ALA A 273 -4.70 -7.30 17.17
N GLN A 274 -5.84 -6.76 17.63
CA GLN A 274 -6.07 -6.40 19.03
C GLN A 274 -5.92 -7.59 19.97
N ARG A 275 -6.50 -8.73 19.58
CA ARG A 275 -6.40 -9.99 20.35
C ARG A 275 -4.93 -10.44 20.47
N LEU A 276 -4.17 -10.39 19.38
CA LEU A 276 -2.75 -10.71 19.39
C LEU A 276 -1.97 -9.73 20.28
N THR A 277 -2.22 -8.44 20.11
CA THR A 277 -1.61 -7.37 20.91
C THR A 277 -1.82 -7.60 22.41
N ALA A 278 -3.04 -7.88 22.84
CA ALA A 278 -3.36 -8.12 24.25
C ALA A 278 -2.58 -9.30 24.83
N GLN A 279 -2.42 -10.37 24.05
CA GLN A 279 -1.65 -11.54 24.48
C GLN A 279 -0.15 -11.28 24.50
N LEU A 280 0.41 -10.54 23.53
CA LEU A 280 1.85 -10.24 23.48
C LEU A 280 2.27 -9.19 24.52
N ARG A 281 1.41 -8.23 24.88
CA ARG A 281 1.67 -7.25 25.95
C ARG A 281 1.83 -7.90 27.33
N ALA A 282 1.34 -9.13 27.53
CA ALA A 282 1.56 -9.88 28.77
C ALA A 282 3.00 -10.39 28.94
N GLU A 283 3.82 -10.34 27.88
CA GLU A 283 5.22 -10.76 27.90
C GLU A 283 6.15 -9.55 28.18
N PRO A 284 6.78 -9.48 29.38
CA PRO A 284 7.55 -8.30 29.77
C PRO A 284 8.85 -8.08 28.96
N ARG A 285 9.34 -9.13 28.29
CA ARG A 285 10.51 -9.03 27.40
C ARG A 285 10.17 -8.41 26.05
N LEU A 286 8.87 -8.28 25.70
CA LEU A 286 8.43 -7.66 24.45
C LEU A 286 8.04 -6.20 24.65
N GLU A 287 8.52 -5.36 23.76
CA GLU A 287 7.94 -4.07 23.48
C GLU A 287 7.00 -4.24 22.28
N VAL A 288 5.74 -3.95 22.50
CA VAL A 288 4.67 -4.12 21.47
C VAL A 288 4.24 -2.72 21.01
N PHE A 289 4.51 -2.40 19.74
CA PHE A 289 4.15 -1.12 19.13
C PHE A 289 2.67 -1.13 18.74
N ALA A 290 1.82 -0.83 19.70
CA ALA A 290 0.38 -0.84 19.50
C ALA A 290 -0.28 0.42 20.03
N SER A 291 -1.20 0.96 19.24
CA SER A 291 -1.95 2.16 19.60
C SER A 291 -2.77 1.98 20.88
N PRO A 292 -2.85 2.99 21.73
CA PRO A 292 -3.86 3.05 22.81
C PRO A 292 -5.28 3.12 22.25
N ASP A 293 -5.48 3.85 21.14
CA ASP A 293 -6.72 3.88 20.39
C ASP A 293 -6.65 2.88 19.21
N PRO A 294 -7.47 1.82 19.26
CA PRO A 294 -7.52 0.85 18.18
C PRO A 294 -7.93 1.43 16.81
N ALA A 295 -8.59 2.59 16.77
CA ALA A 295 -8.96 3.25 15.51
C ALA A 295 -7.74 3.76 14.74
N CYS A 296 -6.64 4.06 15.44
CA CYS A 296 -5.41 4.57 14.86
C CYS A 296 -4.45 3.48 14.34
N GLN A 297 -4.86 2.19 14.36
CA GLN A 297 -3.99 1.10 13.92
C GLN A 297 -4.74 0.06 13.12
N THR A 298 -4.11 -0.40 12.03
CA THR A 298 -4.58 -1.51 11.20
C THR A 298 -4.09 -2.87 11.74
N ALA A 299 -4.22 -3.93 10.95
CA ALA A 299 -3.77 -5.27 11.32
C ALA A 299 -2.27 -5.53 11.10
N VAL A 300 -1.47 -4.48 11.09
CA VAL A 300 0.00 -4.55 11.09
C VAL A 300 0.50 -4.22 12.49
N LEU A 301 1.26 -5.14 13.09
CA LEU A 301 1.80 -5.04 14.42
C LEU A 301 3.31 -5.26 14.38
N SER A 302 4.07 -4.39 15.00
CA SER A 302 5.51 -4.61 15.23
C SER A 302 5.81 -4.89 16.70
N VAL A 303 6.78 -5.76 16.92
CA VAL A 303 7.30 -6.06 18.24
C VAL A 303 8.83 -6.01 18.24
N ARG A 304 9.42 -5.66 19.39
CA ARG A 304 10.86 -5.73 19.64
C ARG A 304 11.09 -6.53 20.92
N CYS A 305 11.97 -7.52 20.88
CA CYS A 305 12.43 -8.17 22.08
C CYS A 305 13.58 -7.35 22.70
N ARG A 306 13.61 -7.22 24.03
CA ARG A 306 14.60 -6.38 24.74
C ARG A 306 15.99 -6.99 24.76
N ASP A 307 16.09 -8.29 24.69
CA ASP A 307 17.30 -9.10 24.88
C ASP A 307 17.52 -10.15 23.77
N MET A 308 16.79 -10.04 22.67
CA MET A 308 16.94 -10.90 21.50
C MET A 308 16.83 -10.07 20.22
N ASP A 309 17.73 -10.31 19.29
CA ASP A 309 17.71 -9.70 17.97
C ASP A 309 16.44 -10.04 17.19
N SER A 310 15.94 -9.08 16.41
CA SER A 310 14.69 -9.24 15.63
C SER A 310 14.75 -10.35 14.60
N GLU A 311 15.92 -10.55 13.96
CA GLU A 311 16.09 -11.60 12.96
C GLU A 311 16.13 -12.97 13.62
N LEU A 312 16.81 -13.10 14.76
CA LEU A 312 16.85 -14.34 15.55
C LEU A 312 15.43 -14.72 16.04
N LEU A 313 14.65 -13.75 16.54
CA LEU A 313 13.28 -13.99 16.96
C LEU A 313 12.41 -14.48 15.79
N ALA A 314 12.54 -13.85 14.61
CA ALA A 314 11.82 -14.27 13.41
C ALA A 314 12.23 -15.69 12.95
N GLN A 315 13.52 -16.04 13.01
CA GLN A 315 14.02 -17.39 12.72
C GLN A 315 13.43 -18.43 13.67
N LYS A 316 13.39 -18.14 14.96
CA LYS A 316 12.76 -19.03 15.96
C LYS A 316 11.27 -19.21 15.66
N LEU A 317 10.52 -18.14 15.35
CA LEU A 317 9.12 -18.23 14.95
C LEU A 317 8.91 -19.10 13.71
N ALA A 318 9.80 -18.98 12.72
CA ALA A 318 9.76 -19.78 11.50
C ALA A 318 9.93 -21.29 11.77
N GLN A 319 10.74 -21.68 12.78
CA GLN A 319 10.89 -23.08 13.21
C GLN A 319 9.57 -23.67 13.74
N TYR A 320 8.70 -22.84 14.31
CA TYR A 320 7.34 -23.22 14.73
C TYR A 320 6.29 -23.09 13.61
N GLY A 321 6.75 -22.79 12.38
CA GLY A 321 5.87 -22.64 11.22
C GLY A 321 5.06 -21.35 11.20
N ILE A 322 5.57 -20.28 11.85
CA ILE A 322 4.98 -18.93 11.85
C ILE A 322 5.84 -18.03 10.97
N ALA A 323 5.29 -17.59 9.84
CA ALA A 323 5.95 -16.71 8.88
C ALA A 323 5.70 -15.24 9.26
N VAL A 324 6.75 -14.55 9.64
CA VAL A 324 6.80 -13.11 9.95
C VAL A 324 7.98 -12.47 9.22
N ARG A 325 8.15 -11.17 9.33
CA ARG A 325 9.30 -10.47 8.75
C ARG A 325 10.04 -9.66 9.81
N ALA A 326 11.38 -9.69 9.79
CA ALA A 326 12.23 -8.89 10.65
C ALA A 326 12.97 -7.79 9.87
N GLY A 327 13.55 -6.83 10.59
CA GLY A 327 14.41 -5.76 10.09
C GLY A 327 13.70 -4.42 9.88
N LEU A 328 14.16 -3.66 8.87
CA LEU A 328 13.73 -2.27 8.63
C LEU A 328 12.56 -2.14 7.63
N HIS A 329 12.04 -3.23 7.09
CA HIS A 329 10.85 -3.27 6.23
C HIS A 329 10.83 -2.26 5.07
N CYS A 330 12.01 -1.87 4.55
CA CYS A 330 12.18 -0.81 3.53
C CYS A 330 11.61 0.56 3.97
N ALA A 331 11.56 0.85 5.26
CA ALA A 331 11.04 2.11 5.81
C ALA A 331 11.96 2.67 6.92
N PRO A 332 13.24 3.00 6.61
CA PRO A 332 14.18 3.48 7.61
C PRO A 332 13.74 4.79 8.27
N VAL A 333 12.96 5.62 7.56
CA VAL A 333 12.39 6.85 8.14
C VAL A 333 11.42 6.51 9.27
N ALA A 334 10.52 5.53 9.07
CA ALA A 334 9.59 5.08 10.11
C ALA A 334 10.33 4.54 11.34
N HIS A 335 11.39 3.77 11.14
CA HIS A 335 12.21 3.27 12.22
C HIS A 335 12.98 4.37 12.95
N ARG A 336 13.46 5.40 12.24
CA ARG A 336 14.11 6.57 12.85
C ARG A 336 13.12 7.33 13.72
N THR A 337 11.94 7.62 13.20
CA THR A 337 10.88 8.31 13.92
C THR A 337 10.43 7.56 15.18
N ALA A 338 10.36 6.23 15.12
CA ALA A 338 9.95 5.38 16.25
C ALA A 338 11.11 4.91 17.15
N GLY A 339 12.37 5.35 16.93
CA GLY A 339 13.52 4.95 17.75
C GLY A 339 13.92 3.48 17.63
N THR A 340 13.65 2.84 16.51
CA THR A 340 13.94 1.42 16.25
C THR A 340 14.92 1.20 15.09
N LEU A 341 15.64 2.24 14.66
CA LEU A 341 16.51 2.16 13.48
C LEU A 341 17.64 1.14 13.65
N GLU A 342 18.24 1.09 14.83
CA GLU A 342 19.38 0.21 15.12
C GLU A 342 18.97 -1.25 15.38
N THR A 343 17.73 -1.48 15.83
CA THR A 343 17.27 -2.82 16.22
C THR A 343 16.35 -3.46 15.19
N GLY A 344 15.75 -2.67 14.31
CA GLY A 344 14.61 -3.14 13.55
C GLY A 344 13.46 -3.60 14.44
N THR A 345 12.51 -4.31 13.85
CA THR A 345 11.39 -4.95 14.55
C THR A 345 11.02 -6.27 13.89
N VAL A 346 10.33 -7.15 14.63
CA VAL A 346 9.58 -8.26 14.02
C VAL A 346 8.17 -7.73 13.73
N ARG A 347 7.80 -7.74 12.46
CA ARG A 347 6.48 -7.30 11.99
C ARG A 347 5.57 -8.52 11.78
N LEU A 348 4.39 -8.46 12.39
CA LEU A 348 3.29 -9.38 12.16
C LEU A 348 2.20 -8.61 11.40
N SER A 349 1.80 -9.10 10.24
CA SER A 349 0.76 -8.49 9.43
C SER A 349 -0.26 -9.53 9.01
N LEU A 350 -1.48 -9.32 9.46
CA LEU A 350 -2.58 -10.25 9.31
C LEU A 350 -3.25 -10.06 7.94
N SER A 351 -4.14 -10.97 7.62
CA SER A 351 -5.03 -10.94 6.46
C SER A 351 -6.44 -11.35 6.87
N PRO A 352 -7.45 -11.13 6.02
CA PRO A 352 -8.81 -11.56 6.30
C PRO A 352 -8.96 -13.09 6.41
N PHE A 353 -7.95 -13.85 6.02
CA PHE A 353 -7.95 -15.32 6.06
C PHE A 353 -7.38 -15.89 7.35
N ASN A 354 -6.73 -15.10 8.20
CA ASN A 354 -6.25 -15.57 9.49
C ASN A 354 -7.40 -15.90 10.44
N THR A 355 -7.14 -16.84 11.37
CA THR A 355 -8.11 -17.36 12.32
C THR A 355 -7.73 -17.04 13.76
N ASP A 356 -8.72 -17.03 14.66
CA ASP A 356 -8.52 -16.87 16.11
C ASP A 356 -7.60 -17.96 16.69
N ALA A 357 -7.65 -19.19 16.15
CA ALA A 357 -6.77 -20.30 16.55
C ALA A 357 -5.30 -20.05 16.18
N GLU A 358 -5.03 -19.47 14.99
CA GLU A 358 -3.68 -19.08 14.56
C GLU A 358 -3.12 -17.97 15.45
N ILE A 359 -3.94 -16.98 15.80
CA ILE A 359 -3.55 -15.89 16.72
C ILE A 359 -3.17 -16.42 18.09
N ALA A 360 -4.01 -17.29 18.67
CA ALA A 360 -3.75 -17.90 19.98
C ALA A 360 -2.50 -18.79 19.95
N ARG A 361 -2.27 -19.54 18.86
CA ARG A 361 -1.05 -20.34 18.69
C ARG A 361 0.19 -19.44 18.57
N THR A 362 0.12 -18.36 17.79
CA THR A 362 1.22 -17.41 17.62
C THR A 362 1.65 -16.85 18.98
N ALA A 363 0.73 -16.37 19.80
CA ALA A 363 1.05 -15.85 21.12
C ALA A 363 1.69 -16.90 22.03
N ARG A 364 1.17 -18.14 22.07
CA ARG A 364 1.78 -19.23 22.84
C ARG A 364 3.21 -19.52 22.40
N VAL A 365 3.49 -19.51 21.11
CA VAL A 365 4.84 -19.74 20.58
C VAL A 365 5.79 -18.60 20.99
N PHE A 366 5.35 -17.34 20.97
CA PHE A 366 6.14 -16.23 21.51
C PHE A 366 6.53 -16.47 22.97
N HIS A 367 5.58 -16.83 23.84
CA HIS A 367 5.84 -17.13 25.24
C HIS A 367 6.80 -18.32 25.41
N GLU A 368 6.68 -19.36 24.59
CA GLU A 368 7.56 -20.53 24.62
C GLU A 368 9.00 -20.15 24.26
N ILE A 369 9.20 -19.44 23.14
CA ILE A 369 10.51 -18.97 22.69
C ILE A 369 11.20 -18.09 23.75
N LEU A 370 10.42 -17.19 24.37
CA LEU A 370 10.96 -16.22 25.34
C LEU A 370 11.19 -16.83 26.73
N ARG A 371 10.59 -17.97 27.04
CA ARG A 371 10.88 -18.71 28.27
C ARG A 371 12.13 -19.58 28.19
N THR A 372 12.48 -20.05 27.00
CA THR A 372 13.56 -21.03 26.76
C THR A 372 14.85 -20.39 26.22
N GLY A 373 14.82 -19.13 25.83
CA GLY A 373 15.97 -18.35 25.36
C GLY A 373 16.29 -17.20 26.31
#